data_f815e906c7e235629dd9fbd35c811fea
#
_entry.id   f815e906c7e235629dd9fbd35c811fea
#
_cell.length_a   1.000
_cell.length_b   1.000
_cell.length_c   1.000
_cell.angle_alpha   90.00
_cell.angle_beta   90.00
_cell.angle_gamma   90.00
#
_symmetry.space_group_name_H-M   'P 1'
#
loop_
_entity.id
_entity.type
_entity.pdbx_description
1 polymer ?
#
loop_
_entity_poly.entity_id
_entity_poly.type
_entity_poly.pdbx_seq_one_letter_code
_entity_poly.pdbx_strand_id
1 'polypeptide(L)'
;MARNTGLEVARGEYILFVDSDDWVLGDALASLFRTGVESQADVVMGEIRFCDQEGNPGALFNPVKGMRPKVLLGREGFVGLMRDGSYLPTPVRFVCRRDFLRMIGVRFEEGIMHEDELWTPIVLCQAERLAITCTEFYRYRQDDSSVMHTTKWSRRLRSLFRVVDGLAQFADRWSFDGEERELKSWWYANLFRLYHWAFAYLAEVRDSSIEVPACHLDRFWRNCGEMIPEAAIRCREYYQKAENHLKEYTDWRMSDSVIAMTYWSKTNKRILLIFNTVDERIYVSHLGGLPSGWVVTTDRKYIGRADWVVFHLPSLSDTLEYDLAKPEGQRWASWYAESEQDDPLFNDTEIMDLFDISIRFTTFGECIEKIVNLDV
;
A
#
# COMPACT_ATOMS: atom_id res chain seq x y z
N MET A 1 -21.95 9.38 -0.47
CA MET A 1 -23.43 9.47 -0.68
C MET A 1 -23.80 10.45 -1.79
N ALA A 2 -23.51 11.75 -1.77
CA ALA A 2 -23.99 12.71 -2.78
C ALA A 2 -23.70 12.31 -4.24
N ARG A 3 -22.45 11.89 -4.56
CA ARG A 3 -22.08 11.44 -5.91
C ARG A 3 -22.89 10.22 -6.37
N ASN A 4 -23.13 9.23 -5.50
CA ASN A 4 -23.95 8.06 -5.83
C ASN A 4 -25.41 8.43 -6.07
N THR A 5 -25.99 9.30 -5.24
CA THR A 5 -27.35 9.81 -5.45
C THR A 5 -27.44 10.56 -6.79
N GLY A 6 -26.43 11.38 -7.11
CA GLY A 6 -26.33 12.04 -8.40
C GLY A 6 -26.34 11.07 -9.59
N LEU A 7 -25.57 9.97 -9.49
CA LEU A 7 -25.54 8.91 -10.51
C LEU A 7 -26.92 8.26 -10.72
N GLU A 8 -27.68 8.04 -9.66
CA GLU A 8 -29.02 7.41 -9.73
C GLU A 8 -30.04 8.30 -10.46
N VAL A 9 -30.00 9.61 -10.19
CA VAL A 9 -30.99 10.53 -10.74
C VAL A 9 -30.60 11.21 -12.04
N ALA A 10 -29.34 11.10 -12.44
CA ALA A 10 -28.81 11.74 -13.64
C ALA A 10 -29.54 11.25 -14.90
N ARG A 11 -29.94 12.20 -15.76
CA ARG A 11 -30.67 11.96 -17.02
C ARG A 11 -29.86 12.32 -18.27
N GLY A 12 -28.79 13.10 -18.11
CA GLY A 12 -27.92 13.51 -19.21
C GLY A 12 -27.22 12.32 -19.88
N GLU A 13 -26.82 12.49 -21.11
CA GLU A 13 -26.03 11.48 -21.85
C GLU A 13 -24.64 11.30 -21.22
N TYR A 14 -24.05 12.40 -20.79
CA TYR A 14 -22.80 12.43 -20.05
C TYR A 14 -23.01 12.98 -18.65
N ILE A 15 -22.15 12.55 -17.73
CA ILE A 15 -22.13 12.94 -16.31
C ILE A 15 -20.80 13.60 -16.02
N LEU A 16 -20.85 14.73 -15.35
CA LEU A 16 -19.72 15.41 -14.74
C LEU A 16 -19.98 15.56 -13.24
N PHE A 17 -18.98 15.23 -12.42
CA PHE A 17 -18.99 15.57 -11.01
C PHE A 17 -18.39 16.96 -10.81
N VAL A 18 -19.04 17.76 -9.98
CA VAL A 18 -18.55 19.11 -9.63
C VAL A 18 -18.59 19.23 -8.12
N ASP A 19 -17.48 19.59 -7.52
CA ASP A 19 -17.44 19.86 -6.08
C ASP A 19 -18.08 21.25 -5.81
N SER A 20 -18.74 21.39 -4.66
CA SER A 20 -19.61 22.53 -4.37
C SER A 20 -18.89 23.86 -4.25
N ASP A 21 -17.57 23.81 -4.10
CA ASP A 21 -16.67 24.94 -3.93
C ASP A 21 -15.88 25.30 -5.18
N ASP A 22 -16.15 24.62 -6.30
CA ASP A 22 -15.41 24.75 -7.54
C ASP A 22 -16.25 25.37 -8.67
N TRP A 23 -15.61 25.67 -9.81
CA TRP A 23 -16.26 26.23 -11.00
C TRP A 23 -16.01 25.43 -12.26
N VAL A 24 -16.95 25.45 -13.17
CA VAL A 24 -16.86 24.87 -14.51
C VAL A 24 -16.96 25.97 -15.56
N LEU A 25 -16.07 25.91 -16.56
CA LEU A 25 -16.10 26.83 -17.69
C LEU A 25 -17.07 26.30 -18.76
N GLY A 26 -18.22 26.98 -18.93
CA GLY A 26 -19.34 26.48 -19.76
C GLY A 26 -18.96 26.17 -21.21
N ASP A 27 -18.23 27.06 -21.89
CA ASP A 27 -17.81 26.85 -23.29
C ASP A 27 -16.84 25.70 -23.43
N ALA A 28 -15.92 25.53 -22.46
CA ALA A 28 -14.99 24.45 -22.41
C ALA A 28 -15.69 23.11 -22.13
N LEU A 29 -16.67 23.08 -21.23
CA LEU A 29 -17.50 21.91 -20.99
C LEU A 29 -18.28 21.50 -22.24
N ALA A 30 -18.86 22.44 -22.96
CA ALA A 30 -19.54 22.16 -24.23
C ALA A 30 -18.58 21.54 -25.28
N SER A 31 -17.29 21.95 -25.29
CA SER A 31 -16.26 21.35 -26.13
C SER A 31 -15.96 19.92 -25.72
N LEU A 32 -15.82 19.60 -24.42
CA LEU A 32 -15.61 18.23 -23.95
C LEU A 32 -16.82 17.34 -24.30
N PHE A 33 -18.04 17.81 -24.09
CA PHE A 33 -19.24 17.06 -24.47
C PHE A 33 -19.26 16.75 -25.97
N ARG A 34 -18.96 17.73 -26.82
CA ARG A 34 -18.86 17.54 -28.27
C ARG A 34 -17.79 16.49 -28.63
N THR A 35 -16.62 16.57 -28.01
CA THR A 35 -15.57 15.56 -28.17
C THR A 35 -16.08 14.18 -27.79
N GLY A 36 -16.82 14.06 -26.71
CA GLY A 36 -17.41 12.80 -26.24
C GLY A 36 -18.34 12.19 -27.29
N VAL A 37 -19.27 12.99 -27.81
CA VAL A 37 -20.25 12.57 -28.82
C VAL A 37 -19.55 12.19 -30.14
N GLU A 38 -18.67 13.03 -30.66
CA GLU A 38 -17.99 12.83 -31.93
C GLU A 38 -17.05 11.60 -31.90
N SER A 39 -16.39 11.38 -30.78
CA SER A 39 -15.48 10.21 -30.61
C SER A 39 -16.19 8.98 -30.05
N GLN A 40 -17.47 9.07 -29.70
CA GLN A 40 -18.22 8.03 -28.98
C GLN A 40 -17.48 7.56 -27.70
N ALA A 41 -16.87 8.51 -26.97
CA ALA A 41 -16.06 8.18 -25.82
C ALA A 41 -16.91 7.74 -24.62
N ASP A 42 -16.44 6.73 -23.90
CA ASP A 42 -16.98 6.36 -22.60
C ASP A 42 -16.58 7.38 -21.53
N VAL A 43 -15.34 7.90 -21.68
CA VAL A 43 -14.77 8.91 -20.78
C VAL A 43 -14.05 9.96 -21.61
N VAL A 44 -14.28 11.22 -21.29
CA VAL A 44 -13.54 12.36 -21.83
C VAL A 44 -12.78 13.01 -20.67
N MET A 45 -11.47 13.14 -20.83
CA MET A 45 -10.60 13.76 -19.85
C MET A 45 -10.22 15.18 -20.29
N GLY A 46 -10.42 16.15 -19.39
CA GLY A 46 -9.98 17.53 -19.58
C GLY A 46 -8.89 17.94 -18.57
N GLU A 47 -8.54 19.22 -18.57
CA GLU A 47 -7.57 19.80 -17.65
C GLU A 47 -8.24 20.59 -16.54
N ILE A 48 -7.63 20.53 -15.36
CA ILE A 48 -8.03 21.25 -14.15
C ILE A 48 -7.00 22.35 -13.88
N ARG A 49 -7.45 23.51 -13.48
CA ARG A 49 -6.57 24.59 -13.03
C ARG A 49 -6.91 25.00 -11.61
N PHE A 50 -5.92 25.22 -10.80
CA PHE A 50 -6.08 25.88 -9.51
C PHE A 50 -6.61 27.31 -9.70
N CYS A 51 -7.38 27.77 -8.74
CA CYS A 51 -7.75 29.17 -8.64
C CYS A 51 -7.78 29.60 -7.16
N ASP A 52 -7.66 30.90 -6.94
CA ASP A 52 -7.85 31.51 -5.63
C ASP A 52 -9.36 31.61 -5.27
N GLN A 53 -9.65 32.22 -4.12
CA GLN A 53 -11.01 32.40 -3.65
C GLN A 53 -11.85 33.36 -4.54
N GLU A 54 -11.19 34.26 -5.25
CA GLU A 54 -11.81 35.21 -6.22
C GLU A 54 -11.96 34.58 -7.61
N GLY A 55 -11.43 33.35 -7.85
CA GLY A 55 -11.51 32.65 -9.12
C GLY A 55 -10.40 33.02 -10.11
N ASN A 56 -9.37 33.76 -9.69
CA ASN A 56 -8.22 34.05 -10.54
C ASN A 56 -7.42 32.78 -10.83
N PRO A 57 -7.06 32.53 -12.10
CA PRO A 57 -6.42 31.27 -12.50
C PRO A 57 -4.96 31.20 -12.02
N GLY A 58 -4.62 30.10 -11.35
CA GLY A 58 -3.26 29.71 -10.98
C GLY A 58 -2.62 28.73 -11.95
N ALA A 59 -1.83 27.77 -11.46
CA ALA A 59 -1.20 26.71 -12.26
C ALA A 59 -2.21 25.62 -12.67
N LEU A 60 -1.91 24.86 -13.70
CA LEU A 60 -2.62 23.63 -14.01
C LEU A 60 -2.39 22.60 -12.90
N PHE A 61 -3.44 21.87 -12.53
CA PHE A 61 -3.36 20.82 -11.52
C PHE A 61 -2.95 19.50 -12.19
N ASN A 62 -1.70 19.14 -12.04
CA ASN A 62 -1.12 17.91 -12.59
C ASN A 62 -1.44 17.70 -14.09
N PRO A 63 -0.97 18.60 -14.98
CA PRO A 63 -1.30 18.55 -16.40
C PRO A 63 -0.74 17.30 -17.07
N VAL A 64 -1.42 16.86 -18.13
CA VAL A 64 -0.92 15.75 -18.96
C VAL A 64 0.38 16.15 -19.65
N LYS A 65 1.42 15.34 -19.44
CA LYS A 65 2.75 15.54 -20.02
C LYS A 65 2.90 14.67 -21.25
N GLY A 66 3.36 15.26 -22.36
CA GLY A 66 3.75 14.49 -23.55
C GLY A 66 2.62 13.85 -24.35
N MET A 67 1.39 13.78 -23.85
CA MET A 67 0.25 13.28 -24.61
C MET A 67 -0.43 14.40 -25.40
N ARG A 68 -0.64 14.15 -26.69
CA ARG A 68 -1.49 15.00 -27.54
C ARG A 68 -2.95 14.55 -27.41
N PRO A 69 -3.93 15.42 -27.75
CA PRO A 69 -5.33 15.01 -27.84
C PRO A 69 -5.50 13.77 -28.68
N LYS A 70 -6.13 12.74 -28.12
CA LYS A 70 -6.31 11.44 -28.78
C LYS A 70 -7.42 10.62 -28.14
N VAL A 71 -7.89 9.64 -28.87
CA VAL A 71 -8.77 8.57 -28.34
C VAL A 71 -8.00 7.27 -28.29
N LEU A 72 -8.10 6.57 -27.16
CA LEU A 72 -7.39 5.31 -26.88
C LEU A 72 -8.22 4.43 -25.94
N LEU A 73 -7.78 3.23 -25.70
CA LEU A 73 -8.36 2.40 -24.62
C LEU A 73 -8.11 3.05 -23.28
N GLY A 74 -9.09 3.00 -22.37
CA GLY A 74 -8.94 3.63 -21.05
C GLY A 74 -7.78 3.07 -20.24
N ARG A 75 -7.52 1.76 -20.33
CA ARG A 75 -6.36 1.10 -19.70
C ARG A 75 -5.01 1.62 -20.24
N GLU A 76 -4.91 1.90 -21.53
CA GLU A 76 -3.72 2.54 -22.13
C GLU A 76 -3.55 3.97 -21.61
N GLY A 77 -4.68 4.68 -21.45
CA GLY A 77 -4.69 6.01 -20.84
C GLY A 77 -4.22 5.99 -19.39
N PHE A 78 -4.72 5.07 -18.58
CA PHE A 78 -4.28 4.88 -17.19
C PHE A 78 -2.77 4.62 -17.13
N VAL A 79 -2.28 3.67 -17.93
CA VAL A 79 -0.84 3.35 -18.03
C VAL A 79 -0.02 4.57 -18.41
N GLY A 80 -0.44 5.31 -19.47
CA GLY A 80 0.24 6.52 -19.91
C GLY A 80 0.30 7.61 -18.84
N LEU A 81 -0.81 7.87 -18.17
CA LEU A 81 -0.89 8.84 -17.08
C LEU A 81 -0.03 8.47 -15.87
N MET A 82 0.02 7.18 -15.52
CA MET A 82 0.91 6.69 -14.47
C MET A 82 2.39 6.81 -14.86
N ARG A 83 2.73 6.48 -16.11
CA ARG A 83 4.09 6.52 -16.63
C ARG A 83 4.66 7.93 -16.65
N ASP A 84 3.91 8.89 -17.14
CA ASP A 84 4.38 10.29 -17.23
C ASP A 84 4.19 11.10 -15.93
N GLY A 85 3.55 10.50 -14.93
CA GLY A 85 3.32 11.10 -13.62
C GLY A 85 2.21 12.15 -13.61
N SER A 86 1.32 12.15 -14.61
CA SER A 86 0.14 13.04 -14.67
C SER A 86 -1.16 12.36 -14.23
N TYR A 87 -1.08 11.14 -13.70
CA TYR A 87 -2.24 10.48 -13.10
C TYR A 87 -2.78 11.28 -11.90
N LEU A 88 -4.05 11.61 -11.97
CA LEU A 88 -4.79 12.32 -10.92
C LEU A 88 -6.16 11.64 -10.75
N PRO A 89 -6.40 10.93 -9.65
CA PRO A 89 -7.60 10.12 -9.44
C PRO A 89 -8.81 10.94 -8.97
N THR A 90 -9.03 12.09 -9.58
CA THR A 90 -10.19 12.93 -9.21
C THR A 90 -11.30 12.84 -10.25
N PRO A 91 -12.54 12.51 -9.86
CA PRO A 91 -13.65 12.32 -10.79
C PRO A 91 -14.06 13.62 -11.49
N VAL A 92 -13.76 14.80 -10.94
CA VAL A 92 -14.07 16.09 -11.54
C VAL A 92 -13.27 16.38 -12.82
N ARG A 93 -12.21 15.58 -13.10
CA ARG A 93 -11.41 15.65 -14.32
C ARG A 93 -12.09 14.99 -15.53
N PHE A 94 -13.13 14.20 -15.29
CA PHE A 94 -13.70 13.30 -16.28
C PHE A 94 -15.17 13.58 -16.56
N VAL A 95 -15.51 13.67 -17.83
CA VAL A 95 -16.89 13.67 -18.32
C VAL A 95 -17.18 12.25 -18.81
N CYS A 96 -18.06 11.53 -18.11
CA CYS A 96 -18.30 10.12 -18.35
C CYS A 96 -19.65 9.87 -19.01
N ARG A 97 -19.70 8.98 -20.00
CA ARG A 97 -20.96 8.55 -20.61
C ARG A 97 -21.80 7.80 -19.56
N ARG A 98 -23.04 8.28 -19.33
CA ARG A 98 -23.92 7.74 -18.28
C ARG A 98 -24.15 6.23 -18.44
N ASP A 99 -24.45 5.79 -19.66
CA ASP A 99 -24.78 4.40 -19.91
C ASP A 99 -23.59 3.47 -19.74
N PHE A 100 -22.37 3.95 -20.01
CA PHE A 100 -21.12 3.26 -19.67
C PHE A 100 -20.99 3.07 -18.14
N LEU A 101 -21.16 4.14 -17.34
CA LEU A 101 -21.09 4.03 -15.88
C LEU A 101 -22.14 3.05 -15.32
N ARG A 102 -23.35 3.04 -15.91
CA ARG A 102 -24.40 2.08 -15.54
C ARG A 102 -24.05 0.65 -15.91
N MET A 103 -23.48 0.45 -17.09
CA MET A 103 -23.06 -0.87 -17.58
C MET A 103 -22.00 -1.52 -16.68
N ILE A 104 -20.98 -0.75 -16.29
CA ILE A 104 -19.91 -1.24 -15.41
C ILE A 104 -20.33 -1.30 -13.93
N GLY A 105 -21.47 -0.70 -13.57
CA GLY A 105 -22.04 -0.76 -12.22
C GLY A 105 -21.18 -0.13 -11.13
N VAL A 106 -20.21 0.72 -11.49
CA VAL A 106 -19.28 1.31 -10.53
C VAL A 106 -19.98 2.37 -9.67
N ARG A 107 -19.69 2.33 -8.37
CA ARG A 107 -20.18 3.30 -7.38
C ARG A 107 -19.01 3.79 -6.54
N PHE A 108 -19.17 4.98 -5.98
CA PHE A 108 -18.24 5.46 -4.97
C PHE A 108 -18.43 4.69 -3.68
N GLU A 109 -17.34 4.23 -3.09
CA GLU A 109 -17.38 3.54 -1.80
C GLU A 109 -17.81 4.51 -0.70
N GLU A 110 -18.85 4.14 0.06
CA GLU A 110 -19.43 5.00 1.06
C GLU A 110 -18.70 4.94 2.41
N GLY A 111 -18.66 6.07 3.08
CA GLY A 111 -18.10 6.16 4.44
C GLY A 111 -16.57 6.19 4.50
N ILE A 112 -15.89 6.22 3.36
CA ILE A 112 -14.44 6.40 3.28
C ILE A 112 -14.06 7.79 2.78
N MET A 113 -12.82 8.16 3.01
CA MET A 113 -12.11 9.23 2.31
C MET A 113 -11.29 8.63 1.18
N HIS A 114 -10.93 9.44 0.18
CA HIS A 114 -10.18 8.98 -0.99
C HIS A 114 -10.95 7.93 -1.80
N GLU A 115 -12.28 8.01 -1.84
CA GLU A 115 -13.15 7.15 -2.65
C GLU A 115 -12.88 7.29 -4.15
N ASP A 116 -12.31 8.41 -4.55
CA ASP A 116 -11.84 8.71 -5.90
C ASP A 116 -10.63 7.87 -6.31
N GLU A 117 -9.74 7.56 -5.38
CA GLU A 117 -8.60 6.65 -5.57
C GLU A 117 -9.03 5.22 -5.90
N LEU A 118 -10.21 4.82 -5.47
CA LEU A 118 -10.81 3.54 -5.84
C LEU A 118 -11.60 3.63 -7.15
N TRP A 119 -12.43 4.64 -7.28
CA TRP A 119 -13.37 4.79 -8.38
C TRP A 119 -12.67 5.05 -9.72
N THR A 120 -11.73 6.00 -9.76
CA THR A 120 -11.13 6.51 -11.00
C THR A 120 -10.34 5.45 -11.77
N PRO A 121 -9.42 4.68 -11.17
CA PRO A 121 -8.66 3.68 -11.93
C PRO A 121 -9.56 2.55 -12.44
N ILE A 122 -10.60 2.18 -11.70
CA ILE A 122 -11.57 1.17 -12.13
C ILE A 122 -12.35 1.64 -13.35
N VAL A 123 -12.81 2.90 -13.35
CA VAL A 123 -13.51 3.49 -14.50
C VAL A 123 -12.61 3.59 -15.72
N LEU A 124 -11.38 4.09 -15.55
CA LEU A 124 -10.44 4.20 -16.65
C LEU A 124 -10.12 2.83 -17.25
N CYS A 125 -9.82 1.83 -16.43
CA CYS A 125 -9.45 0.49 -16.95
C CYS A 125 -10.60 -0.17 -17.71
N GLN A 126 -11.86 0.10 -17.37
CA GLN A 126 -13.02 -0.49 -18.04
C GLN A 126 -13.51 0.30 -19.27
N ALA A 127 -13.03 1.53 -19.47
CA ALA A 127 -13.43 2.32 -20.64
C ALA A 127 -12.79 1.76 -21.93
N GLU A 128 -13.62 1.48 -22.91
CA GLU A 128 -13.15 1.07 -24.25
C GLU A 128 -12.65 2.29 -25.06
N ARG A 129 -13.20 3.47 -24.76
CA ARG A 129 -12.87 4.71 -25.47
C ARG A 129 -12.68 5.86 -24.49
N LEU A 130 -11.42 6.18 -24.25
CA LEU A 130 -11.00 7.36 -23.47
C LEU A 130 -10.53 8.45 -24.45
N ALA A 131 -11.19 9.59 -24.47
CA ALA A 131 -10.76 10.78 -25.19
C ALA A 131 -9.97 11.69 -24.23
N ILE A 132 -8.69 11.88 -24.48
CA ILE A 132 -7.84 12.82 -23.75
C ILE A 132 -7.81 14.15 -24.51
N THR A 133 -8.11 15.24 -23.83
CA THR A 133 -8.06 16.60 -24.36
C THR A 133 -7.10 17.46 -23.54
N CYS A 134 -6.62 18.56 -24.14
CA CYS A 134 -5.89 19.59 -23.40
C CYS A 134 -6.82 20.77 -23.02
N THR A 135 -8.14 20.56 -23.06
CA THR A 135 -9.12 21.61 -22.77
C THR A 135 -9.22 21.82 -21.28
N GLU A 136 -8.86 22.99 -20.83
CA GLU A 136 -9.07 23.43 -19.47
C GLU A 136 -10.54 23.78 -19.28
N PHE A 137 -11.22 23.10 -18.39
CA PHE A 137 -12.65 23.28 -18.19
C PHE A 137 -13.07 23.42 -16.73
N TYR A 138 -12.18 23.11 -15.79
CA TYR A 138 -12.46 23.03 -14.37
C TYR A 138 -11.53 23.94 -13.59
N ARG A 139 -12.08 24.70 -12.65
CA ARG A 139 -11.38 25.56 -11.69
C ARG A 139 -11.48 24.94 -10.31
N TYR A 140 -10.36 24.45 -9.84
CA TYR A 140 -10.23 23.88 -8.49
C TYR A 140 -9.82 24.99 -7.51
N ARG A 141 -10.73 25.33 -6.59
CA ARG A 141 -10.48 26.37 -5.59
C ARG A 141 -9.57 25.86 -4.48
N GLN A 142 -8.50 26.61 -4.23
CA GLN A 142 -7.64 26.36 -3.07
C GLN A 142 -8.22 27.06 -1.84
N ASP A 143 -8.61 26.26 -0.84
CA ASP A 143 -9.15 26.75 0.43
C ASP A 143 -8.41 26.05 1.58
N ASP A 144 -7.82 26.84 2.50
CA ASP A 144 -7.12 26.32 3.68
C ASP A 144 -8.07 25.63 4.67
N SER A 145 -9.39 25.86 4.57
CA SER A 145 -10.42 25.21 5.40
C SER A 145 -10.87 23.83 4.91
N SER A 146 -10.22 23.30 3.87
CA SER A 146 -10.57 22.01 3.26
C SER A 146 -10.70 20.88 4.29
N VAL A 147 -11.70 20.00 4.08
CA VAL A 147 -11.95 18.78 4.87
C VAL A 147 -10.68 17.92 5.01
N MET A 148 -9.77 18.04 4.03
CA MET A 148 -8.46 17.37 4.07
C MET A 148 -7.59 17.80 5.25
N HIS A 149 -7.72 19.04 5.75
CA HIS A 149 -6.93 19.54 6.88
C HIS A 149 -7.56 19.23 8.26
N THR A 150 -8.86 18.98 8.32
CA THR A 150 -9.61 18.83 9.58
C THR A 150 -9.89 17.40 10.00
N THR A 151 -9.68 16.41 9.11
CA THR A 151 -10.07 15.03 9.38
C THR A 151 -8.99 14.27 10.15
N LYS A 152 -9.43 13.49 11.18
CA LYS A 152 -8.53 12.64 11.98
C LYS A 152 -7.77 11.63 11.12
N TRP A 153 -6.46 11.54 11.33
CA TRP A 153 -5.54 10.66 10.61
C TRP A 153 -5.97 9.19 10.62
N SER A 154 -6.49 8.70 11.76
CA SER A 154 -6.96 7.32 11.88
C SER A 154 -8.10 6.98 10.92
N ARG A 155 -8.96 7.95 10.59
CA ARG A 155 -10.02 7.77 9.59
C ARG A 155 -9.44 7.70 8.17
N ARG A 156 -8.46 8.55 7.86
CA ARG A 156 -7.77 8.54 6.56
C ARG A 156 -7.09 7.22 6.32
N LEU A 157 -6.35 6.74 7.30
CA LEU A 157 -5.63 5.49 7.23
C LEU A 157 -6.56 4.29 6.98
N ARG A 158 -7.64 4.16 7.76
CA ARG A 158 -8.65 3.11 7.54
C ARG A 158 -9.28 3.21 6.14
N SER A 159 -9.49 4.43 5.66
CA SER A 159 -10.02 4.66 4.31
C SER A 159 -9.04 4.20 3.23
N LEU A 160 -7.74 4.50 3.37
CA LEU A 160 -6.72 4.06 2.42
C LEU A 160 -6.61 2.52 2.37
N PHE A 161 -6.68 1.83 3.50
CA PHE A 161 -6.69 0.37 3.49
C PHE A 161 -7.91 -0.20 2.78
N ARG A 162 -9.10 0.37 2.98
CA ARG A 162 -10.30 -0.02 2.22
C ARG A 162 -10.15 0.24 0.72
N VAL A 163 -9.55 1.35 0.32
CA VAL A 163 -9.23 1.63 -1.09
C VAL A 163 -8.30 0.57 -1.67
N VAL A 164 -7.20 0.26 -0.97
CA VAL A 164 -6.24 -0.76 -1.40
C VAL A 164 -6.91 -2.14 -1.50
N ASP A 165 -7.78 -2.50 -0.55
CA ASP A 165 -8.54 -3.75 -0.61
C ASP A 165 -9.47 -3.80 -1.83
N GLY A 166 -10.19 -2.73 -2.09
CA GLY A 166 -11.06 -2.63 -3.27
C GLY A 166 -10.30 -2.74 -4.58
N LEU A 167 -9.15 -2.08 -4.70
CA LEU A 167 -8.28 -2.17 -5.88
C LEU A 167 -7.67 -3.56 -6.05
N ALA A 168 -7.28 -4.22 -4.97
CA ALA A 168 -6.77 -5.59 -5.02
C ALA A 168 -7.86 -6.58 -5.44
N GLN A 169 -9.08 -6.46 -4.88
CA GLN A 169 -10.22 -7.28 -5.30
C GLN A 169 -10.60 -7.08 -6.77
N PHE A 170 -10.46 -5.85 -7.27
CA PHE A 170 -10.65 -5.59 -8.69
C PHE A 170 -9.58 -6.29 -9.52
N ALA A 171 -8.31 -6.20 -9.14
CA ALA A 171 -7.20 -6.87 -9.82
C ALA A 171 -7.39 -8.40 -9.87
N ASP A 172 -7.81 -9.01 -8.74
CA ASP A 172 -8.07 -10.44 -8.65
C ASP A 172 -9.19 -10.90 -9.60
N ARG A 173 -10.24 -10.08 -9.77
CA ARG A 173 -11.35 -10.33 -10.67
C ARG A 173 -11.04 -10.08 -12.14
N TRP A 174 -10.21 -9.06 -12.40
CA TRP A 174 -9.81 -8.71 -13.77
C TRP A 174 -8.93 -9.77 -14.42
N SER A 175 -8.16 -10.54 -13.60
CA SER A 175 -7.27 -11.62 -14.08
C SER A 175 -6.35 -11.13 -15.20
N PHE A 176 -5.49 -10.14 -14.92
CA PHE A 176 -4.58 -9.57 -15.94
C PHE A 176 -3.96 -10.67 -16.81
N ASP A 177 -4.41 -10.81 -18.05
CA ASP A 177 -3.90 -11.79 -18.99
C ASP A 177 -2.46 -11.44 -19.43
N GLY A 178 -1.74 -12.42 -19.99
CA GLY A 178 -0.31 -12.26 -20.29
C GLY A 178 0.07 -11.05 -21.14
N GLU A 179 -0.86 -10.55 -21.97
CA GLU A 179 -0.68 -9.33 -22.78
C GLU A 179 -0.83 -8.03 -21.97
N GLU A 180 -1.44 -8.09 -20.81
CA GLU A 180 -1.68 -6.94 -19.92
C GLU A 180 -0.59 -6.74 -18.85
N ARG A 181 0.59 -7.33 -19.05
CA ARG A 181 1.71 -7.22 -18.10
C ARG A 181 2.05 -5.77 -17.76
N GLU A 182 1.94 -4.87 -18.70
CA GLU A 182 2.20 -3.45 -18.49
C GLU A 182 1.12 -2.83 -17.61
N LEU A 183 -0.16 -3.07 -17.88
CA LEU A 183 -1.27 -2.62 -17.04
C LEU A 183 -1.13 -3.14 -15.61
N LYS A 184 -0.88 -4.44 -15.45
CA LYS A 184 -0.63 -5.09 -14.16
C LYS A 184 0.48 -4.36 -13.38
N SER A 185 1.60 -4.08 -14.03
CA SER A 185 2.74 -3.42 -13.39
C SER A 185 2.39 -2.01 -12.89
N TRP A 186 1.69 -1.21 -13.71
CA TRP A 186 1.28 0.14 -13.31
C TRP A 186 0.12 0.14 -12.31
N TRP A 187 -0.73 -0.88 -12.34
CA TRP A 187 -1.74 -1.10 -11.29
C TRP A 187 -1.09 -1.32 -9.92
N TYR A 188 -0.08 -2.18 -9.85
CA TYR A 188 0.67 -2.38 -8.61
C TYR A 188 1.47 -1.13 -8.20
N ALA A 189 2.02 -0.37 -9.15
CA ALA A 189 2.64 0.92 -8.86
C ALA A 189 1.67 1.88 -8.16
N ASN A 190 0.40 1.90 -8.59
CA ASN A 190 -0.63 2.69 -7.91
C ASN A 190 -0.92 2.18 -6.49
N LEU A 191 -0.96 0.86 -6.27
CA LEU A 191 -1.11 0.29 -4.92
C LEU A 191 0.06 0.68 -4.01
N PHE A 192 1.31 0.64 -4.51
CA PHE A 192 2.48 1.08 -3.73
C PHE A 192 2.44 2.56 -3.38
N ARG A 193 1.95 3.40 -4.27
CA ARG A 193 1.73 4.83 -3.98
C ARG A 193 0.77 5.02 -2.80
N LEU A 194 -0.32 4.24 -2.75
CA LEU A 194 -1.29 4.29 -1.67
C LEU A 194 -0.73 3.72 -0.36
N TYR A 195 0.05 2.64 -0.41
CA TYR A 195 0.76 2.13 0.77
C TYR A 195 1.77 3.13 1.31
N HIS A 196 2.51 3.84 0.43
CA HIS A 196 3.39 4.91 0.87
C HIS A 196 2.63 5.97 1.68
N TRP A 197 1.46 6.41 1.21
CA TRP A 197 0.64 7.36 1.97
C TRP A 197 0.12 6.76 3.29
N ALA A 198 -0.36 5.53 3.26
CA ALA A 198 -0.87 4.88 4.47
C ALA A 198 0.21 4.76 5.55
N PHE A 199 1.42 4.35 5.17
CA PHE A 199 2.51 4.20 6.13
C PHE A 199 3.11 5.55 6.56
N ALA A 200 3.12 6.57 5.70
CA ALA A 200 3.46 7.93 6.11
C ALA A 200 2.50 8.43 7.20
N TYR A 201 1.20 8.22 7.02
CA TYR A 201 0.21 8.56 8.04
C TYR A 201 0.39 7.79 9.34
N LEU A 202 0.75 6.51 9.28
CA LEU A 202 1.09 5.71 10.46
C LEU A 202 2.27 6.30 11.23
N ALA A 203 3.34 6.66 10.54
CA ALA A 203 4.54 7.24 11.14
C ALA A 203 4.28 8.59 11.82
N GLU A 204 3.38 9.41 11.24
CA GLU A 204 3.02 10.71 11.83
C GLU A 204 2.09 10.58 13.05
N VAL A 205 1.10 9.69 12.97
CA VAL A 205 0.02 9.63 13.98
C VAL A 205 0.51 9.06 15.31
N ARG A 206 1.46 8.15 15.26
CA ARG A 206 2.01 7.47 16.44
C ARG A 206 0.93 6.98 17.41
N ASP A 207 -0.15 6.41 16.86
CA ASP A 207 -1.28 5.89 17.62
C ASP A 207 -1.17 4.36 17.75
N SER A 208 -0.80 3.89 18.93
CA SER A 208 -0.59 2.46 19.21
C SER A 208 -1.86 1.62 19.11
N SER A 209 -3.05 2.25 19.09
CA SER A 209 -4.33 1.56 18.88
C SER A 209 -4.58 1.16 17.43
N ILE A 210 -3.78 1.67 16.50
CA ILE A 210 -3.91 1.37 15.07
C ILE A 210 -3.00 0.18 14.75
N GLU A 211 -3.61 -0.93 14.37
CA GLU A 211 -2.90 -2.10 13.86
C GLU A 211 -2.98 -2.11 12.32
N VAL A 212 -1.85 -2.37 11.67
CA VAL A 212 -1.84 -2.67 10.24
C VAL A 212 -2.26 -4.13 10.08
N PRO A 213 -3.37 -4.42 9.38
CA PRO A 213 -3.76 -5.80 9.16
C PRO A 213 -2.66 -6.60 8.45
N ALA A 214 -2.39 -7.82 8.90
CA ALA A 214 -1.34 -8.68 8.34
C ALA A 214 -1.49 -8.87 6.81
N CYS A 215 -2.73 -8.94 6.31
CA CYS A 215 -3.00 -9.05 4.88
C CYS A 215 -2.46 -7.87 4.06
N HIS A 216 -2.39 -6.66 4.61
CA HIS A 216 -1.80 -5.51 3.93
C HIS A 216 -0.28 -5.59 3.89
N LEU A 217 0.36 -6.03 4.97
CA LEU A 217 1.80 -6.26 5.00
C LEU A 217 2.18 -7.35 4.01
N ASP A 218 1.47 -8.48 4.02
CA ASP A 218 1.68 -9.57 3.08
C ASP A 218 1.52 -9.13 1.62
N ARG A 219 0.49 -8.33 1.34
CA ARG A 219 0.24 -7.81 -0.01
C ARG A 219 1.32 -6.83 -0.44
N PHE A 220 1.76 -5.97 0.47
CA PHE A 220 2.85 -5.04 0.22
C PHE A 220 4.14 -5.76 -0.18
N TRP A 221 4.50 -6.83 0.55
CA TRP A 221 5.73 -7.56 0.28
C TRP A 221 5.68 -8.48 -0.95
N ARG A 222 4.53 -9.11 -1.24
CA ARG A 222 4.40 -10.09 -2.35
C ARG A 222 4.44 -9.48 -3.75
N ASN A 223 4.03 -8.24 -3.92
CA ASN A 223 3.77 -7.66 -5.25
C ASN A 223 5.00 -7.07 -5.94
N CYS A 224 6.21 -7.23 -5.39
CA CYS A 224 7.43 -6.63 -5.94
C CYS A 224 8.09 -7.42 -7.10
N GLY A 225 7.70 -8.68 -7.36
CA GLY A 225 8.50 -9.62 -8.13
C GLY A 225 8.39 -9.59 -9.66
N GLU A 226 7.33 -9.02 -10.26
CA GLU A 226 7.02 -9.22 -11.69
C GLU A 226 6.71 -7.94 -12.47
N MET A 227 7.36 -6.83 -12.15
CA MET A 227 7.08 -5.56 -12.80
C MET A 227 7.94 -5.31 -14.03
N ILE A 228 7.40 -4.57 -15.00
CA ILE A 228 8.23 -4.01 -16.07
C ILE A 228 9.22 -2.99 -15.50
N PRO A 229 10.41 -2.80 -16.14
CA PRO A 229 11.49 -1.98 -15.56
C PRO A 229 11.07 -0.55 -15.19
N GLU A 230 10.29 0.12 -16.03
CA GLU A 230 9.85 1.51 -15.80
C GLU A 230 8.90 1.61 -14.59
N ALA A 231 7.93 0.70 -14.50
CA ALA A 231 7.04 0.63 -13.35
C ALA A 231 7.81 0.24 -12.08
N ALA A 232 8.78 -0.66 -12.19
CA ALA A 232 9.63 -1.08 -11.07
C ALA A 232 10.47 0.08 -10.51
N ILE A 233 10.97 0.99 -11.35
CA ILE A 233 11.70 2.20 -10.90
C ILE A 233 10.77 3.09 -10.07
N ARG A 234 9.56 3.38 -10.57
CA ARG A 234 8.55 4.15 -9.84
C ARG A 234 8.12 3.48 -8.55
N CYS A 235 7.87 2.17 -8.60
CA CYS A 235 7.53 1.39 -7.43
C CYS A 235 8.64 1.40 -6.40
N ARG A 236 9.90 1.32 -6.81
CA ARG A 236 11.05 1.34 -5.88
C ARG A 236 11.08 2.62 -5.07
N GLU A 237 10.80 3.77 -5.67
CA GLU A 237 10.72 5.04 -4.94
C GLU A 237 9.61 5.03 -3.88
N TYR A 238 8.41 4.58 -4.25
CA TYR A 238 7.29 4.49 -3.32
C TYR A 238 7.51 3.40 -2.27
N TYR A 239 8.04 2.26 -2.70
CA TYR A 239 8.40 1.15 -1.81
C TYR A 239 9.40 1.59 -0.74
N GLN A 240 10.51 2.20 -1.15
CA GLN A 240 11.54 2.65 -0.21
C GLN A 240 11.01 3.67 0.80
N LYS A 241 10.17 4.60 0.34
CA LYS A 241 9.51 5.56 1.23
C LYS A 241 8.52 4.87 2.17
N ALA A 242 7.71 3.96 1.65
CA ALA A 242 6.75 3.18 2.44
C ALA A 242 7.46 2.32 3.50
N GLU A 243 8.54 1.65 3.12
CA GLU A 243 9.36 0.84 4.01
C GLU A 243 9.99 1.68 5.13
N ASN A 244 10.55 2.86 4.80
CA ASN A 244 11.11 3.76 5.79
C ASN A 244 10.05 4.23 6.81
N HIS A 245 8.87 4.62 6.33
CA HIS A 245 7.78 5.02 7.22
C HIS A 245 7.26 3.87 8.08
N LEU A 246 7.13 2.68 7.50
CA LEU A 246 6.74 1.49 8.25
C LEU A 246 7.78 1.16 9.32
N LYS A 247 9.08 1.29 9.01
CA LYS A 247 10.17 1.14 9.97
C LYS A 247 10.07 2.18 11.08
N GLU A 248 9.92 3.47 10.74
CA GLU A 248 9.75 4.55 11.72
C GLU A 248 8.56 4.28 12.68
N TYR A 249 7.44 3.83 12.14
CA TYR A 249 6.28 3.45 12.94
C TYR A 249 6.57 2.25 13.85
N THR A 250 7.23 1.23 13.32
CA THR A 250 7.59 0.03 14.08
C THR A 250 8.58 0.36 15.19
N ASP A 251 9.60 1.14 14.89
CA ASP A 251 10.61 1.59 15.85
C ASP A 251 9.97 2.44 16.96
N TRP A 252 9.08 3.36 16.59
CA TRP A 252 8.31 4.13 17.56
C TRP A 252 7.42 3.23 18.43
N ARG A 253 6.65 2.33 17.83
CA ARG A 253 5.75 1.41 18.54
C ARG A 253 6.53 0.52 19.51
N MET A 254 7.76 0.18 19.18
CA MET A 254 8.67 -0.57 20.03
C MET A 254 9.33 0.28 21.12
N SER A 255 9.62 1.57 20.87
CA SER A 255 10.21 2.47 21.86
C SER A 255 9.21 2.91 22.95
N ASP A 256 7.92 2.99 22.61
CA ASP A 256 6.81 3.31 23.55
C ASP A 256 6.40 2.10 24.42
N SER A 257 7.28 1.14 24.52
CA SER A 257 7.11 -0.21 25.04
C SER A 257 6.76 -0.34 26.53
N VAL A 258 6.62 0.74 27.27
CA VAL A 258 5.96 0.67 28.59
C VAL A 258 4.50 0.21 28.42
N ILE A 259 3.84 0.65 27.33
CA ILE A 259 2.47 0.23 27.00
C ILE A 259 2.47 -1.21 26.45
N ALA A 260 3.42 -1.55 25.57
CA ALA A 260 3.56 -2.92 25.03
C ALA A 260 3.91 -3.93 26.12
N MET A 261 4.80 -3.58 27.07
CA MET A 261 5.12 -4.44 28.22
C MET A 261 3.91 -4.65 29.14
N THR A 262 3.07 -3.64 29.31
CA THR A 262 1.84 -3.77 30.11
C THR A 262 0.80 -4.64 29.39
N TYR A 263 0.72 -4.57 28.09
CA TYR A 263 -0.17 -5.41 27.27
C TYR A 263 0.31 -6.87 27.23
N TRP A 264 1.60 -7.12 27.06
CA TRP A 264 2.16 -8.47 26.98
C TRP A 264 2.19 -9.18 28.33
N SER A 265 2.48 -8.45 29.42
CA SER A 265 2.41 -9.03 30.76
C SER A 265 0.99 -9.43 31.18
N LYS A 266 -0.05 -8.83 30.59
CA LYS A 266 -1.46 -9.15 30.86
C LYS A 266 -2.01 -10.31 30.01
N THR A 267 -1.34 -10.71 28.95
CA THR A 267 -1.89 -11.68 27.97
C THR A 267 -1.34 -13.08 28.11
N ASN A 268 -0.38 -13.35 29.00
CA ASN A 268 0.32 -14.65 29.13
C ASN A 268 0.81 -15.22 27.79
N LYS A 269 1.23 -14.38 26.86
CA LYS A 269 1.73 -14.80 25.56
C LYS A 269 3.20 -15.19 25.67
N ARG A 270 3.58 -16.25 24.97
CA ARG A 270 4.96 -16.67 24.78
C ARG A 270 5.67 -15.76 23.79
N ILE A 271 6.91 -15.44 24.06
CA ILE A 271 7.74 -14.55 23.23
C ILE A 271 8.78 -15.37 22.49
N LEU A 272 8.73 -15.30 21.16
CA LEU A 272 9.78 -15.79 20.28
C LEU A 272 10.62 -14.59 19.81
N LEU A 273 11.86 -14.48 20.28
CA LEU A 273 12.81 -13.47 19.82
C LEU A 273 13.66 -14.03 18.69
N ILE A 274 13.73 -13.29 17.59
CA ILE A 274 14.63 -13.61 16.48
C ILE A 274 15.87 -12.73 16.59
N PHE A 275 17.01 -13.37 16.73
CA PHE A 275 18.30 -12.70 16.81
C PHE A 275 19.04 -12.84 15.48
N ASN A 276 18.99 -11.78 14.65
CA ASN A 276 19.67 -11.73 13.37
C ASN A 276 20.33 -10.35 13.19
N THR A 277 21.55 -10.34 12.66
CA THR A 277 22.33 -9.11 12.44
C THR A 277 22.30 -8.61 11.00
N VAL A 278 21.95 -9.47 10.04
CA VAL A 278 22.12 -9.16 8.60
C VAL A 278 20.89 -8.55 7.95
N ASP A 279 19.69 -8.93 8.34
CA ASP A 279 18.46 -8.30 7.81
C ASP A 279 17.25 -8.53 8.72
N GLU A 280 17.03 -7.60 9.64
CA GLU A 280 15.90 -7.65 10.58
C GLU A 280 14.51 -7.60 9.90
N ARG A 281 14.46 -7.26 8.61
CA ARG A 281 13.23 -6.97 7.85
C ARG A 281 12.56 -8.19 7.26
N ILE A 282 13.30 -9.26 7.00
CA ILE A 282 12.81 -10.40 6.19
C ILE A 282 11.86 -11.31 6.98
N TYR A 283 11.94 -11.34 8.29
CA TYR A 283 11.43 -12.46 9.06
C TYR A 283 10.04 -12.27 9.69
N VAL A 284 9.65 -11.05 10.01
CA VAL A 284 8.38 -10.80 10.70
C VAL A 284 7.18 -10.80 9.75
N SER A 285 7.38 -10.40 8.49
CA SER A 285 6.33 -10.28 7.47
C SER A 285 5.87 -11.63 6.87
N HIS A 286 6.68 -12.68 6.99
CA HIS A 286 6.37 -14.01 6.42
C HIS A 286 5.67 -14.95 7.40
N LEU A 287 5.38 -14.48 8.62
CA LEU A 287 4.75 -15.28 9.67
C LEU A 287 3.23 -15.25 9.56
N GLY A 288 2.72 -15.75 8.45
CA GLY A 288 1.32 -16.08 8.32
C GLY A 288 0.95 -17.22 9.27
N GLY A 289 0.23 -16.92 10.35
CA GLY A 289 -0.42 -17.97 11.12
C GLY A 289 0.32 -18.48 12.35
N LEU A 290 0.93 -17.61 13.14
CA LEU A 290 1.33 -18.00 14.49
C LEU A 290 0.11 -18.48 15.30
N PRO A 291 0.24 -19.59 16.05
CA PRO A 291 -0.82 -20.04 16.94
C PRO A 291 -1.20 -18.96 17.95
N SER A 292 -2.45 -18.96 18.35
CA SER A 292 -2.92 -18.04 19.40
C SER A 292 -2.08 -18.22 20.67
N GLY A 293 -1.50 -17.16 21.17
CA GLY A 293 -0.66 -17.22 22.38
C GLY A 293 0.83 -16.96 22.16
N TRP A 294 1.29 -16.78 20.93
CA TRP A 294 2.67 -16.43 20.60
C TRP A 294 2.81 -15.00 20.10
N VAL A 295 3.96 -14.40 20.39
CA VAL A 295 4.40 -13.11 19.85
C VAL A 295 5.83 -13.27 19.34
N VAL A 296 6.09 -12.82 18.10
CA VAL A 296 7.44 -12.79 17.53
C VAL A 296 7.96 -11.37 17.57
N THR A 297 9.24 -11.23 17.91
CA THR A 297 9.94 -9.94 17.93
C THR A 297 11.39 -10.11 17.47
N THR A 298 11.94 -9.06 16.86
CA THR A 298 13.38 -8.92 16.57
C THR A 298 14.08 -7.98 17.55
N ASP A 299 13.35 -7.38 18.48
CA ASP A 299 13.87 -6.41 19.42
C ASP A 299 14.67 -7.09 20.55
N ARG A 300 15.97 -6.92 20.53
CA ARG A 300 16.97 -7.52 21.44
C ARG A 300 16.75 -7.19 22.91
N LYS A 301 16.04 -6.09 23.24
CA LYS A 301 15.71 -5.75 24.64
C LYS A 301 14.86 -6.82 25.33
N TYR A 302 14.17 -7.65 24.56
CA TYR A 302 13.38 -8.76 25.08
C TYR A 302 14.15 -10.05 25.32
N ILE A 303 15.46 -10.09 25.02
CA ILE A 303 16.26 -11.32 25.17
C ILE A 303 16.15 -11.94 26.56
N GLY A 304 16.14 -11.14 27.61
CA GLY A 304 15.99 -11.62 28.98
C GLY A 304 14.58 -12.08 29.38
N ARG A 305 13.60 -11.98 28.49
CA ARG A 305 12.17 -12.32 28.72
C ARG A 305 11.58 -13.24 27.68
N ALA A 306 12.32 -13.50 26.59
CA ALA A 306 11.86 -14.39 25.53
C ALA A 306 11.82 -15.83 26.06
N ASP A 307 10.75 -16.54 25.72
CA ASP A 307 10.66 -17.99 26.00
C ASP A 307 11.59 -18.75 25.06
N TRP A 308 11.66 -18.28 23.79
CA TRP A 308 12.57 -18.79 22.80
C TRP A 308 13.38 -17.66 22.13
N VAL A 309 14.67 -17.91 21.90
CA VAL A 309 15.53 -17.06 21.07
C VAL A 309 16.03 -17.87 19.88
N VAL A 310 15.79 -17.39 18.68
CA VAL A 310 16.24 -18.02 17.43
C VAL A 310 17.41 -17.24 16.88
N PHE A 311 18.57 -17.87 16.79
CA PHE A 311 19.77 -17.27 16.24
C PHE A 311 20.00 -17.74 14.81
N HIS A 312 20.24 -16.81 13.91
CA HIS A 312 20.71 -17.11 12.56
C HIS A 312 22.22 -17.39 12.61
N LEU A 313 22.63 -18.62 12.34
CA LEU A 313 24.02 -19.06 12.53
C LEU A 313 25.04 -18.26 11.73
N PRO A 314 24.82 -17.93 10.45
CA PRO A 314 25.77 -17.11 9.69
C PRO A 314 26.04 -15.73 10.32
N SER A 315 25.13 -15.24 11.15
CA SER A 315 25.27 -13.97 11.86
C SER A 315 25.76 -14.15 13.31
N LEU A 316 26.09 -15.36 13.72
CA LEU A 316 26.44 -15.65 15.11
C LEU A 316 27.80 -15.05 15.50
N SER A 317 28.75 -14.94 14.55
CA SER A 317 30.04 -14.29 14.77
C SER A 317 29.89 -12.85 15.28
N ASP A 318 28.92 -12.12 14.72
CA ASP A 318 28.60 -10.75 15.15
C ASP A 318 27.89 -10.73 16.50
N THR A 319 27.29 -11.86 16.88
CA THR A 319 26.52 -12.02 18.11
C THR A 319 27.41 -12.36 19.30
N LEU A 320 28.52 -13.08 19.06
CA LEU A 320 29.51 -13.46 20.09
C LEU A 320 30.24 -12.26 20.70
N GLU A 321 30.18 -11.08 20.10
CA GLU A 321 30.63 -9.83 20.73
C GLU A 321 29.76 -9.40 21.91
N TYR A 322 28.54 -9.96 22.04
CA TYR A 322 27.65 -9.73 23.17
C TYR A 322 27.83 -10.83 24.21
N ASP A 323 28.14 -10.45 25.43
CA ASP A 323 28.20 -11.36 26.59
C ASP A 323 26.75 -11.80 26.92
N LEU A 324 26.23 -12.78 26.15
CA LEU A 324 24.89 -13.28 26.29
C LEU A 324 24.85 -14.46 27.26
N ALA A 325 24.35 -14.20 28.46
CA ALA A 325 24.03 -15.27 29.41
C ALA A 325 22.59 -15.78 29.13
N LYS A 326 22.45 -17.09 28.89
CA LYS A 326 21.15 -17.75 28.72
C LYS A 326 20.38 -17.75 30.04
N PRO A 327 19.24 -17.05 30.14
CA PRO A 327 18.42 -17.07 31.34
C PRO A 327 17.86 -18.46 31.64
N GLU A 328 17.67 -18.76 32.93
CA GLU A 328 17.04 -20.02 33.36
C GLU A 328 15.64 -20.15 32.79
N GLY A 329 15.33 -21.29 32.17
CA GLY A 329 14.05 -21.57 31.53
C GLY A 329 13.88 -21.03 30.11
N GLN A 330 14.83 -20.23 29.61
CA GLN A 330 14.83 -19.78 28.22
C GLN A 330 15.38 -20.88 27.30
N ARG A 331 14.76 -21.04 26.15
CA ARG A 331 15.24 -21.98 25.12
C ARG A 331 15.88 -21.24 23.94
N TRP A 332 16.97 -21.78 23.42
CA TRP A 332 17.70 -21.26 22.29
C TRP A 332 17.64 -22.21 21.12
N ALA A 333 17.33 -21.70 19.95
CA ALA A 333 17.35 -22.42 18.69
C ALA A 333 18.36 -21.78 17.73
N SER A 334 19.13 -22.61 17.03
CA SER A 334 19.92 -22.15 15.89
C SER A 334 19.18 -22.44 14.59
N TRP A 335 19.24 -21.50 13.64
CA TRP A 335 18.65 -21.63 12.33
C TRP A 335 19.64 -21.28 11.21
N TYR A 336 19.55 -22.00 10.10
CA TYR A 336 20.32 -21.75 8.89
C TYR A 336 19.59 -22.23 7.65
N ALA A 337 19.73 -21.48 6.54
CA ALA A 337 18.90 -21.63 5.34
C ALA A 337 19.52 -22.48 4.23
N GLU A 338 20.84 -22.70 4.18
CA GLU A 338 21.49 -23.36 3.05
C GLU A 338 22.46 -24.47 3.47
N SER A 339 22.99 -25.20 2.48
CA SER A 339 23.94 -26.33 2.60
C SER A 339 25.34 -25.87 3.04
N GLU A 340 25.43 -25.04 4.02
CA GLU A 340 26.68 -24.54 4.61
C GLU A 340 27.34 -25.64 5.41
N GLN A 341 27.63 -26.79 4.75
CA GLN A 341 28.41 -27.87 5.34
C GLN A 341 29.82 -27.42 5.70
N ASP A 342 30.23 -26.23 5.29
CA ASP A 342 31.57 -25.67 5.42
C ASP A 342 31.64 -24.49 6.43
N ASP A 343 30.58 -24.13 7.13
CA ASP A 343 30.67 -23.10 8.17
C ASP A 343 31.41 -23.68 9.40
N PRO A 344 32.55 -23.10 9.80
CA PRO A 344 33.35 -23.59 10.94
C PRO A 344 32.54 -23.67 12.24
N LEU A 345 31.53 -22.82 12.42
CA LEU A 345 30.69 -22.77 13.62
C LEU A 345 29.85 -24.04 13.82
N PHE A 346 29.54 -24.77 12.75
CA PHE A 346 28.84 -26.06 12.83
C PHE A 346 29.65 -27.19 13.43
N ASN A 347 30.96 -27.09 13.32
CA ASN A 347 31.88 -28.07 13.82
C ASN A 347 32.37 -27.73 15.23
N ASP A 348 31.96 -26.56 15.75
CA ASP A 348 32.29 -26.13 17.11
C ASP A 348 31.23 -26.67 18.09
N THR A 349 31.59 -27.74 18.81
CA THR A 349 30.72 -28.41 19.76
C THR A 349 30.35 -27.50 20.95
N GLU A 350 31.26 -26.62 21.38
CA GLU A 350 31.00 -25.71 22.50
C GLU A 350 29.91 -24.68 22.14
N ILE A 351 29.96 -24.20 20.89
CA ILE A 351 28.93 -23.27 20.38
C ILE A 351 27.59 -23.98 20.17
N MET A 352 27.64 -25.18 19.57
CA MET A 352 26.41 -25.93 19.28
C MET A 352 25.71 -26.44 20.55
N ASP A 353 26.43 -26.66 21.63
CA ASP A 353 25.87 -27.06 22.93
C ASP A 353 25.12 -25.92 23.64
N LEU A 354 25.23 -24.68 23.18
CA LEU A 354 24.42 -23.56 23.69
C LEU A 354 22.96 -23.65 23.25
N PHE A 355 22.68 -24.39 22.17
CA PHE A 355 21.33 -24.44 21.59
C PHE A 355 20.57 -25.69 22.05
N ASP A 356 19.31 -25.50 22.45
CA ASP A 356 18.43 -26.62 22.78
C ASP A 356 17.98 -27.38 21.52
N ILE A 357 17.99 -26.68 20.36
CA ILE A 357 17.66 -27.28 19.08
C ILE A 357 18.37 -26.56 17.94
N SER A 358 18.85 -27.35 16.97
CA SER A 358 19.39 -26.85 15.72
C SER A 358 18.46 -27.19 14.57
N ILE A 359 18.03 -26.17 13.82
CA ILE A 359 16.97 -26.30 12.82
C ILE A 359 17.54 -25.97 11.45
N ARG A 360 17.48 -26.95 10.54
CA ARG A 360 17.88 -26.81 9.15
C ARG A 360 16.62 -26.73 8.29
N PHE A 361 16.39 -25.59 7.62
CA PHE A 361 15.24 -25.40 6.75
C PHE A 361 15.54 -24.50 5.57
N THR A 362 14.75 -24.68 4.50
CA THR A 362 14.76 -23.84 3.31
C THR A 362 14.06 -22.50 3.53
N THR A 363 13.15 -22.41 4.50
CA THR A 363 12.44 -21.17 4.82
C THR A 363 12.37 -20.94 6.33
N PHE A 364 12.41 -19.68 6.70
CA PHE A 364 12.28 -19.26 8.10
C PHE A 364 10.90 -19.61 8.70
N GLY A 365 9.85 -19.59 7.90
CA GLY A 365 8.50 -19.99 8.31
C GLY A 365 8.44 -21.42 8.85
N GLU A 366 9.12 -22.35 8.17
CA GLU A 366 9.20 -23.75 8.61
C GLU A 366 9.96 -23.90 9.95
N CYS A 367 10.98 -23.05 10.18
CA CYS A 367 11.69 -23.00 11.45
C CYS A 367 10.76 -22.62 12.61
N ILE A 368 9.99 -21.57 12.44
CA ILE A 368 9.06 -21.11 13.48
C ILE A 368 7.94 -22.11 13.72
N GLU A 369 7.36 -22.67 12.67
CA GLU A 369 6.33 -23.69 12.79
C GLU A 369 6.81 -24.89 13.61
N LYS A 370 8.07 -25.32 13.43
CA LYS A 370 8.66 -26.40 14.21
C LYS A 370 8.87 -26.03 15.67
N ILE A 371 9.40 -24.83 15.96
CA ILE A 371 9.60 -24.37 17.35
C ILE A 371 8.26 -24.31 18.09
N VAL A 372 7.26 -23.75 17.44
CA VAL A 372 5.93 -23.63 18.02
C VAL A 372 5.28 -24.98 18.30
N ASN A 373 5.46 -25.97 17.39
CA ASN A 373 4.94 -27.31 17.54
C ASN A 373 5.69 -28.16 18.59
N LEU A 374 6.91 -27.78 18.99
CA LEU A 374 7.65 -28.46 20.05
C LEU A 374 7.17 -28.11 21.47
N ASP A 375 6.41 -27.02 21.60
CA ASP A 375 5.93 -26.49 22.88
C ASP A 375 4.42 -26.69 23.08
N VAL A 376 3.76 -27.42 22.19
CA VAL A 376 2.40 -27.91 22.33
C VAL A 376 2.42 -29.32 22.87
#